data_f8c3478521308b05c780024ef5447470
#
_entry.id   f8c3478521308b05c780024ef5447470
#
_cell.length_a   1.000
_cell.length_b   1.000
_cell.length_c   1.000
_cell.angle_alpha   90.00
_cell.angle_beta   90.00
_cell.angle_gamma   90.00
#
_symmetry.space_group_name_H-M   'P 1'
#
loop_
_entity.id
_entity.type
_entity.pdbx_description
1 polymer ?
#
loop_
_entity_poly.entity_id
_entity_poly.type
_entity_poly.pdbx_seq_one_letter_code
_entity_poly.pdbx_strand_id
1 'polypeptide(L)'
;METGITCYAHGIVLPTVSSKHSTALVSPPSISPSFTSRSLKSSSIFGESLRVVPRSSLKVTKAKNTSLVTKCEIGDSLEEFLTKSTSDKGLISLMMCMGEALRTIAFKVRTASCGGTACVNSFGDEQLAVDMLANKLLFEALTYSHFCKYACSEEVPELQDMGGPAEGGFSVAFDPLDGSSIVDTNFTVGTIFGVWPGDKLTGVTGRDQVAAAMGIFGPRTTYVLALKDVPGTHEFLLLDEGKWQHVKDTYEIGEGKMFSPGNLRATFDNPEYDKLINYYVREKYTLRYTGGMVPDVNQIIVKEKGIFTNVTSPSAKAKLRLLFEVAPLGFLIEKAGGYSSDGQQSVLDKVITNLDDRTQVAYGSKNEIIRFEETLYGSSRLSGAGVPVGATA
;
A
#
# COMPACT_ATOMS: atom_id res chain seq x y z
N MET A 1 -45.84 26.47 -27.81
CA MET A 1 -45.35 25.83 -29.03
C MET A 1 -44.50 24.66 -28.60
N GLU A 2 -45.10 23.49 -28.57
CA GLU A 2 -44.45 22.21 -28.27
C GLU A 2 -43.82 21.68 -29.54
N THR A 3 -42.58 21.24 -29.49
CA THR A 3 -41.99 20.39 -30.53
C THR A 3 -41.46 19.12 -29.86
N GLY A 4 -42.28 18.06 -30.03
CA GLY A 4 -41.88 16.72 -29.63
C GLY A 4 -40.86 16.13 -30.59
N ILE A 5 -39.92 15.39 -30.04
CA ILE A 5 -38.96 14.56 -30.78
C ILE A 5 -39.33 13.08 -30.52
N THR A 6 -39.72 12.42 -31.58
CA THR A 6 -40.12 10.99 -31.62
C THR A 6 -38.85 10.15 -31.84
N CYS A 7 -38.51 9.28 -30.93
CA CYS A 7 -37.48 8.26 -31.12
C CYS A 7 -38.07 7.00 -31.75
N TYR A 8 -37.57 6.57 -32.90
CA TYR A 8 -37.86 5.29 -33.53
C TYR A 8 -37.02 4.17 -32.90
N ALA A 9 -37.70 3.15 -32.39
CA ALA A 9 -37.09 1.90 -31.96
C ALA A 9 -37.04 0.93 -33.16
N HIS A 10 -35.85 0.47 -33.54
CA HIS A 10 -35.69 -0.64 -34.50
C HIS A 10 -35.60 -1.96 -33.73
N GLY A 11 -36.64 -2.80 -33.92
CA GLY A 11 -36.66 -4.18 -33.41
C GLY A 11 -35.83 -5.10 -34.31
N ILE A 12 -34.96 -5.88 -33.69
CA ILE A 12 -34.25 -6.99 -34.33
C ILE A 12 -34.95 -8.27 -33.91
N VAL A 13 -35.52 -8.97 -34.92
CA VAL A 13 -36.14 -10.28 -34.79
C VAL A 13 -35.06 -11.35 -34.96
N LEU A 14 -34.92 -12.22 -33.98
CA LEU A 14 -34.10 -13.42 -34.08
C LEU A 14 -34.96 -14.61 -34.51
N PRO A 15 -34.47 -15.51 -35.40
CA PRO A 15 -35.23 -16.66 -35.85
C PRO A 15 -35.13 -17.81 -34.83
N THR A 16 -36.30 -18.37 -34.50
CA THR A 16 -36.43 -19.63 -33.74
C THR A 16 -36.17 -20.81 -34.66
N VAL A 17 -35.25 -21.68 -34.30
CA VAL A 17 -35.10 -23.02 -34.92
C VAL A 17 -35.62 -24.06 -33.95
N SER A 18 -36.72 -24.71 -34.38
CA SER A 18 -37.30 -25.90 -33.78
C SER A 18 -36.68 -27.15 -34.44
N SER A 19 -36.12 -28.05 -33.66
CA SER A 19 -35.96 -29.45 -34.07
C SER A 19 -36.23 -30.41 -32.92
N LYS A 20 -37.32 -31.15 -33.07
CA LYS A 20 -37.59 -32.39 -32.33
C LYS A 20 -36.68 -33.49 -32.87
N HIS A 21 -36.03 -34.24 -31.99
CA HIS A 21 -35.84 -35.68 -32.16
C HIS A 21 -35.61 -36.36 -30.79
N SER A 22 -36.50 -37.31 -30.56
CA SER A 22 -36.51 -38.39 -29.58
C SER A 22 -35.43 -39.45 -29.94
N THR A 23 -34.74 -40.02 -28.97
CA THR A 23 -34.70 -41.49 -28.70
C THR A 23 -33.55 -41.90 -27.75
N ALA A 24 -33.96 -42.79 -26.86
CA ALA A 24 -33.22 -43.94 -26.32
C ALA A 24 -32.10 -43.77 -25.30
N LEU A 25 -32.45 -44.14 -24.07
CA LEU A 25 -31.56 -44.54 -22.97
C LEU A 25 -30.75 -45.76 -23.34
N VAL A 26 -29.40 -45.67 -23.25
CA VAL A 26 -28.50 -46.79 -23.15
C VAL A 26 -27.55 -46.54 -21.98
N SER A 27 -27.61 -47.47 -21.00
CA SER A 27 -26.74 -47.48 -19.83
C SER A 27 -25.31 -47.90 -20.22
N PRO A 28 -24.27 -47.22 -19.71
CA PRO A 28 -22.91 -47.73 -19.92
C PRO A 28 -22.50 -48.72 -18.81
N PRO A 29 -21.57 -49.64 -19.09
CA PRO A 29 -21.12 -50.65 -18.15
C PRO A 29 -20.13 -50.08 -17.14
N SER A 30 -20.19 -50.58 -15.91
CA SER A 30 -19.29 -50.33 -14.81
C SER A 30 -17.91 -50.89 -15.10
N ILE A 31 -16.88 -50.03 -15.17
CA ILE A 31 -15.46 -50.40 -15.13
C ILE A 31 -14.83 -49.76 -13.91
N SER A 32 -14.39 -50.63 -12.98
CA SER A 32 -13.56 -50.25 -11.84
C SER A 32 -12.12 -49.99 -12.30
N PRO A 33 -11.50 -48.85 -12.04
CA PRO A 33 -10.08 -48.71 -12.27
C PRO A 33 -9.28 -49.09 -11.02
N SER A 34 -8.43 -50.08 -11.13
CA SER A 34 -7.33 -50.33 -10.19
C SER A 34 -6.28 -49.21 -10.32
N PHE A 35 -6.10 -48.43 -9.26
CA PHE A 35 -5.03 -47.45 -9.18
C PHE A 35 -3.70 -48.12 -8.90
N THR A 36 -2.85 -48.22 -9.90
CA THR A 36 -1.41 -48.39 -9.72
C THR A 36 -0.77 -47.01 -9.64
N SER A 37 -0.15 -46.67 -8.50
CA SER A 37 0.59 -45.43 -8.28
C SER A 37 1.79 -45.36 -9.23
N ARG A 38 1.70 -44.57 -10.30
CA ARG A 38 2.86 -44.14 -11.07
C ARG A 38 3.34 -42.80 -10.51
N SER A 39 4.54 -42.79 -9.95
CA SER A 39 5.31 -41.62 -9.59
C SER A 39 5.38 -40.64 -10.77
N LEU A 40 4.76 -39.47 -10.63
CA LEU A 40 4.92 -38.35 -11.55
C LEU A 40 6.32 -37.75 -11.32
N LYS A 41 7.21 -37.93 -12.26
CA LYS A 41 8.47 -37.18 -12.34
C LYS A 41 8.09 -35.77 -12.77
N SER A 42 8.25 -34.75 -11.87
CA SER A 42 8.13 -33.35 -12.24
C SER A 42 9.28 -32.96 -13.16
N SER A 43 9.00 -32.65 -14.40
CA SER A 43 9.93 -31.96 -15.29
C SER A 43 9.81 -30.45 -15.10
N SER A 44 10.90 -29.81 -14.70
CA SER A 44 10.96 -28.35 -14.72
C SER A 44 11.07 -27.85 -16.16
N ILE A 45 10.39 -26.74 -16.45
CA ILE A 45 10.41 -26.08 -17.78
C ILE A 45 11.85 -25.64 -18.18
N PHE A 46 12.80 -25.61 -17.25
CA PHE A 46 14.17 -25.14 -17.42
C PHE A 46 15.26 -26.24 -17.25
N GLY A 47 14.90 -27.51 -17.21
CA GLY A 47 15.85 -28.64 -17.33
C GLY A 47 16.82 -28.88 -16.18
N GLU A 48 16.74 -28.15 -15.04
CA GLU A 48 17.60 -28.40 -13.88
C GLU A 48 16.83 -29.02 -12.70
N SER A 49 17.36 -30.08 -12.15
CA SER A 49 16.81 -30.75 -10.96
C SER A 49 17.23 -29.97 -9.70
N LEU A 50 16.26 -29.44 -8.95
CA LEU A 50 16.50 -28.91 -7.60
C LEU A 50 17.02 -30.02 -6.67
N ARG A 51 18.30 -29.92 -6.26
CA ARG A 51 18.84 -30.75 -5.20
C ARG A 51 18.39 -30.27 -3.85
N VAL A 52 17.55 -31.04 -3.18
CA VAL A 52 17.21 -30.83 -1.76
C VAL A 52 18.44 -31.22 -0.93
N VAL A 53 19.05 -30.24 -0.26
CA VAL A 53 20.12 -30.47 0.70
C VAL A 53 19.50 -30.93 2.01
N PRO A 54 19.88 -32.09 2.61
CA PRO A 54 19.32 -32.49 3.90
C PRO A 54 19.80 -31.54 5.02
N ARG A 55 18.88 -31.05 5.85
CA ARG A 55 19.20 -30.29 7.07
C ARG A 55 20.01 -31.19 8.01
N SER A 56 21.24 -30.78 8.32
CA SER A 56 22.05 -31.38 9.39
C SER A 56 21.40 -31.11 10.74
N SER A 57 21.24 -32.14 11.55
CA SER A 57 20.72 -32.09 12.92
C SER A 57 21.58 -31.20 13.82
N LEU A 58 21.06 -30.05 14.25
CA LEU A 58 21.66 -29.22 15.28
C LEU A 58 21.45 -29.88 16.65
N LYS A 59 22.54 -30.16 17.37
CA LYS A 59 22.53 -30.62 18.75
C LYS A 59 22.02 -29.50 19.66
N VAL A 60 20.93 -29.79 20.37
CA VAL A 60 20.38 -28.90 21.40
C VAL A 60 21.28 -28.92 22.63
N THR A 61 22.01 -27.86 22.91
CA THR A 61 22.64 -27.60 24.20
C THR A 61 21.68 -26.81 25.06
N LYS A 62 21.34 -27.33 26.24
CA LYS A 62 20.52 -26.65 27.25
C LYS A 62 21.23 -25.38 27.72
N ALA A 63 20.66 -24.21 27.42
CA ALA A 63 21.08 -22.92 27.94
C ALA A 63 20.15 -22.48 29.10
N LYS A 64 20.77 -21.84 30.10
CA LYS A 64 20.16 -21.36 31.34
C LYS A 64 19.17 -20.22 31.09
N ASN A 65 18.12 -20.16 31.93
CA ASN A 65 17.11 -19.11 31.96
C ASN A 65 17.73 -17.71 32.00
N THR A 66 17.66 -17.03 30.88
CA THR A 66 17.66 -15.57 30.75
C THR A 66 16.34 -15.22 30.05
N SER A 67 15.68 -14.16 30.48
CA SER A 67 14.43 -13.68 29.88
C SER A 67 14.62 -13.53 28.35
N LEU A 68 14.08 -14.47 27.60
CA LEU A 68 14.11 -14.48 26.14
C LEU A 68 13.16 -13.37 25.66
N VAL A 69 13.69 -12.21 25.33
CA VAL A 69 13.06 -11.33 24.36
C VAL A 69 13.06 -12.13 23.05
N THR A 70 11.92 -12.65 22.66
CA THR A 70 11.78 -13.46 21.46
C THR A 70 11.98 -12.54 20.27
N LYS A 71 13.12 -12.67 19.58
CA LYS A 71 13.46 -11.82 18.44
C LYS A 71 12.61 -12.24 17.23
N CYS A 72 12.04 -11.26 16.52
CA CYS A 72 11.38 -11.50 15.24
C CYS A 72 12.41 -12.00 14.21
N GLU A 73 12.03 -12.97 13.38
CA GLU A 73 12.92 -13.59 12.41
C GLU A 73 12.25 -13.62 11.02
N ILE A 74 13.07 -13.51 9.98
CA ILE A 74 12.62 -13.75 8.60
C ILE A 74 12.08 -15.19 8.51
N GLY A 75 10.86 -15.31 7.97
CA GLY A 75 10.12 -16.57 7.92
C GLY A 75 9.00 -16.69 8.94
N ASP A 76 8.94 -15.82 9.95
CA ASP A 76 7.80 -15.75 10.88
C ASP A 76 6.50 -15.47 10.10
N SER A 77 5.38 -15.99 10.59
CA SER A 77 4.05 -15.55 10.15
C SER A 77 3.76 -14.13 10.67
N LEU A 78 2.77 -13.45 10.09
CA LEU A 78 2.34 -12.14 10.57
C LEU A 78 1.92 -12.19 12.05
N GLU A 79 1.21 -13.22 12.48
CA GLU A 79 0.78 -13.41 13.86
C GLU A 79 1.97 -13.58 14.81
N GLU A 80 2.94 -14.43 14.45
CA GLU A 80 4.17 -14.63 15.23
C GLU A 80 4.97 -13.34 15.34
N PHE A 81 5.12 -12.60 14.25
CA PHE A 81 5.79 -11.31 14.26
C PHE A 81 5.08 -10.31 15.19
N LEU A 82 3.77 -10.13 15.04
CA LEU A 82 3.02 -9.16 15.85
C LEU A 82 3.04 -9.52 17.34
N THR A 83 2.89 -10.79 17.68
CA THR A 83 2.92 -11.25 19.08
C THR A 83 4.31 -11.14 19.72
N LYS A 84 5.38 -11.21 18.93
CA LYS A 84 6.75 -10.95 19.39
C LYS A 84 7.05 -9.45 19.51
N SER A 85 6.38 -8.62 18.69
CA SER A 85 6.64 -7.18 18.55
C SER A 85 5.90 -6.32 19.57
N THR A 86 4.71 -6.73 20.00
CA THR A 86 3.87 -5.97 20.94
C THR A 86 3.06 -6.88 21.84
N SER A 87 2.78 -6.41 23.07
CA SER A 87 1.83 -7.06 23.98
C SER A 87 0.41 -6.52 23.85
N ASP A 88 0.18 -5.50 23.01
CA ASP A 88 -1.14 -4.91 22.79
C ASP A 88 -1.99 -5.81 21.90
N LYS A 89 -2.90 -6.55 22.54
CA LYS A 89 -3.80 -7.49 21.85
C LYS A 89 -4.76 -6.80 20.89
N GLY A 90 -5.14 -5.55 21.17
CA GLY A 90 -6.01 -4.76 20.31
C GLY A 90 -5.30 -4.41 19.01
N LEU A 91 -4.05 -3.96 19.10
CA LEU A 91 -3.24 -3.67 17.92
C LEU A 91 -2.95 -4.94 17.10
N ILE A 92 -2.63 -6.06 17.77
CA ILE A 92 -2.45 -7.35 17.09
C ILE A 92 -3.71 -7.73 16.31
N SER A 93 -4.89 -7.71 16.98
CA SER A 93 -6.17 -8.04 16.35
C SER A 93 -6.45 -7.15 15.14
N LEU A 94 -6.28 -5.82 15.28
CA LEU A 94 -6.51 -4.86 14.23
C LEU A 94 -5.61 -5.12 13.02
N MET A 95 -4.30 -5.27 13.24
CA MET A 95 -3.33 -5.51 12.15
C MET A 95 -3.56 -6.85 11.45
N MET A 96 -3.98 -7.90 12.18
CA MET A 96 -4.37 -9.19 11.60
C MET A 96 -5.62 -9.08 10.74
N CYS A 97 -6.68 -8.42 11.22
CA CYS A 97 -7.92 -8.21 10.47
C CYS A 97 -7.67 -7.40 9.20
N MET A 98 -6.85 -6.36 9.28
CA MET A 98 -6.44 -5.59 8.10
C MET A 98 -5.67 -6.46 7.10
N GLY A 99 -4.76 -7.32 7.56
CA GLY A 99 -4.06 -8.29 6.70
C GLY A 99 -5.02 -9.22 5.95
N GLU A 100 -6.09 -9.69 6.59
CA GLU A 100 -7.12 -10.50 5.93
C GLU A 100 -7.93 -9.71 4.89
N ALA A 101 -8.24 -8.44 5.18
CA ALA A 101 -8.86 -7.55 4.20
C ALA A 101 -7.96 -7.37 2.97
N LEU A 102 -6.67 -7.05 3.18
CA LEU A 102 -5.69 -6.90 2.09
C LEU A 102 -5.57 -8.16 1.23
N ARG A 103 -5.54 -9.34 1.83
CA ARG A 103 -5.56 -10.63 1.11
C ARG A 103 -6.79 -10.75 0.21
N THR A 104 -7.96 -10.39 0.74
CA THR A 104 -9.22 -10.46 0.00
C THR A 104 -9.26 -9.42 -1.12
N ILE A 105 -8.83 -8.18 -0.86
CA ILE A 105 -8.75 -7.11 -1.86
C ILE A 105 -7.81 -7.51 -3.00
N ALA A 106 -6.64 -8.06 -2.69
CA ALA A 106 -5.68 -8.53 -3.69
C ALA A 106 -6.31 -9.54 -4.67
N PHE A 107 -7.11 -10.47 -4.14
CA PHE A 107 -7.84 -11.43 -4.99
C PHE A 107 -8.91 -10.73 -5.84
N LYS A 108 -9.64 -9.77 -5.27
CA LYS A 108 -10.70 -9.03 -5.97
C LYS A 108 -10.15 -8.12 -7.07
N VAL A 109 -9.06 -7.40 -6.81
CA VAL A 109 -8.37 -6.56 -7.81
C VAL A 109 -7.94 -7.40 -9.01
N ARG A 110 -7.37 -8.59 -8.80
CA ARG A 110 -6.94 -9.51 -9.88
C ARG A 110 -8.07 -10.00 -10.77
N THR A 111 -9.30 -10.01 -10.30
CA THR A 111 -10.48 -10.54 -10.99
C THR A 111 -11.52 -9.48 -11.27
N ALA A 112 -11.25 -8.21 -10.94
CA ALA A 112 -12.18 -7.11 -11.16
C ALA A 112 -12.36 -6.80 -12.65
N SER A 113 -13.59 -6.50 -13.04
CA SER A 113 -13.87 -5.83 -14.30
C SER A 113 -13.71 -4.33 -14.07
N CYS A 114 -12.70 -3.72 -14.67
CA CYS A 114 -12.35 -2.30 -14.47
C CYS A 114 -13.19 -1.34 -15.34
N GLY A 115 -14.32 -1.77 -15.88
CA GLY A 115 -15.20 -0.94 -16.72
C GLY A 115 -16.33 -0.29 -15.92
N GLY A 116 -16.26 1.03 -15.76
CA GLY A 116 -17.36 1.86 -15.27
C GLY A 116 -17.13 2.54 -13.93
N THR A 117 -17.44 3.83 -13.88
CA THR A 117 -17.54 4.65 -12.66
C THR A 117 -18.76 4.17 -11.86
N ALA A 118 -18.57 3.83 -10.58
CA ALA A 118 -19.67 3.43 -9.71
C ALA A 118 -20.45 4.64 -9.16
N CYS A 119 -19.74 5.68 -8.72
CA CYS A 119 -20.29 6.92 -8.17
C CYS A 119 -19.23 8.03 -8.09
N VAL A 120 -19.62 9.16 -7.52
CA VAL A 120 -18.71 10.28 -7.20
C VAL A 120 -18.79 10.52 -5.70
N ASN A 121 -17.63 10.63 -5.02
CA ASN A 121 -17.58 10.87 -3.58
C ASN A 121 -17.90 12.33 -3.20
N SER A 122 -17.95 12.64 -1.90
CA SER A 122 -18.25 13.96 -1.39
C SER A 122 -17.18 15.02 -1.73
N PHE A 123 -15.98 14.59 -2.14
CA PHE A 123 -14.92 15.48 -2.62
C PHE A 123 -14.95 15.72 -4.13
N GLY A 124 -15.84 15.03 -4.87
CA GLY A 124 -15.98 15.14 -6.32
C GLY A 124 -15.06 14.22 -7.12
N ASP A 125 -14.43 13.23 -6.48
CA ASP A 125 -13.59 12.23 -7.14
C ASP A 125 -14.46 11.06 -7.66
N GLU A 126 -14.12 10.55 -8.85
CA GLU A 126 -14.79 9.38 -9.43
C GLU A 126 -14.34 8.10 -8.73
N GLN A 127 -15.31 7.26 -8.34
CA GLN A 127 -15.08 5.99 -7.65
C GLN A 127 -15.35 4.81 -8.59
N LEU A 128 -14.44 3.86 -8.65
CA LEU A 128 -14.63 2.60 -9.35
C LEU A 128 -15.33 1.58 -8.45
N ALA A 129 -16.01 0.60 -9.06
CA ALA A 129 -16.65 -0.47 -8.30
C ALA A 129 -15.66 -1.27 -7.43
N VAL A 130 -14.39 -1.38 -7.85
CA VAL A 130 -13.35 -2.05 -7.10
C VAL A 130 -12.89 -1.24 -5.88
N ASP A 131 -12.89 0.11 -5.96
CA ASP A 131 -12.59 1.01 -4.83
C ASP A 131 -13.65 0.85 -3.76
N MET A 132 -14.91 0.91 -4.13
CA MET A 132 -16.04 0.72 -3.22
C MET A 132 -16.04 -0.65 -2.55
N LEU A 133 -15.62 -1.69 -3.27
CA LEU A 133 -15.48 -3.02 -2.70
C LEU A 133 -14.32 -3.10 -1.70
N ALA A 134 -13.15 -2.52 -2.04
CA ALA A 134 -12.01 -2.45 -1.14
C ALA A 134 -12.36 -1.66 0.13
N ASN A 135 -13.00 -0.51 -0.04
CA ASN A 135 -13.50 0.34 1.05
C ASN A 135 -14.41 -0.44 2.01
N LYS A 136 -15.39 -1.15 1.48
CA LYS A 136 -16.31 -1.98 2.29
C LYS A 136 -15.56 -3.06 3.07
N LEU A 137 -14.64 -3.80 2.43
CA LEU A 137 -13.88 -4.88 3.07
C LEU A 137 -13.01 -4.37 4.22
N LEU A 138 -12.43 -3.17 4.09
CA LEU A 138 -11.62 -2.56 5.14
C LEU A 138 -12.47 -2.10 6.33
N PHE A 139 -13.62 -1.47 6.10
CA PHE A 139 -14.56 -1.13 7.19
C PHE A 139 -15.08 -2.38 7.91
N GLU A 140 -15.40 -3.45 7.19
CA GLU A 140 -15.81 -4.73 7.79
C GLU A 140 -14.70 -5.33 8.65
N ALA A 141 -13.44 -5.31 8.19
CA ALA A 141 -12.28 -5.79 8.95
C ALA A 141 -12.05 -4.98 10.22
N LEU A 142 -12.16 -3.64 10.14
CA LEU A 142 -12.03 -2.75 11.30
C LEU A 142 -13.12 -3.00 12.34
N THR A 143 -14.36 -3.18 11.91
CA THR A 143 -15.48 -3.57 12.80
C THR A 143 -15.20 -4.92 13.45
N TYR A 144 -14.75 -5.90 12.67
CA TYR A 144 -14.46 -7.25 13.16
C TYR A 144 -13.27 -7.32 14.12
N SER A 145 -12.36 -6.36 14.05
CA SER A 145 -11.23 -6.27 14.98
C SER A 145 -11.67 -6.05 16.43
N HIS A 146 -12.82 -5.42 16.66
CA HIS A 146 -13.40 -5.00 17.93
C HIS A 146 -12.59 -3.93 18.68
N PHE A 147 -11.51 -3.39 18.11
CA PHE A 147 -10.63 -2.41 18.76
C PHE A 147 -10.57 -1.07 18.00
N CYS A 148 -11.22 -0.97 16.85
CA CYS A 148 -11.35 0.30 16.13
C CYS A 148 -12.55 1.08 16.66
N LYS A 149 -12.32 2.32 17.14
CA LYS A 149 -13.39 3.22 17.58
C LYS A 149 -13.96 4.00 16.41
N TYR A 150 -13.12 4.75 15.72
CA TYR A 150 -13.52 5.50 14.53
C TYR A 150 -12.66 5.12 13.34
N ALA A 151 -13.28 5.11 12.17
CA ALA A 151 -12.56 4.99 10.91
C ALA A 151 -13.11 5.99 9.90
N CYS A 152 -12.24 6.43 8.98
CA CYS A 152 -12.63 7.16 7.78
C CYS A 152 -11.70 6.78 6.63
N SER A 153 -12.19 6.93 5.42
CA SER A 153 -11.42 6.66 4.22
C SER A 153 -11.46 7.84 3.26
N GLU A 154 -10.59 7.79 2.25
CA GLU A 154 -10.64 8.73 1.13
C GLU A 154 -12.01 8.72 0.45
N GLU A 155 -12.63 7.55 0.32
CA GLU A 155 -13.93 7.35 -0.32
C GLU A 155 -15.13 7.73 0.57
N VAL A 156 -14.97 7.62 1.89
CA VAL A 156 -15.95 8.02 2.91
C VAL A 156 -15.24 8.89 3.95
N PRO A 157 -15.04 10.19 3.65
CA PRO A 157 -14.28 11.11 4.49
C PRO A 157 -15.09 11.66 5.68
N GLU A 158 -15.85 10.79 6.28
CA GLU A 158 -16.66 11.03 7.48
C GLU A 158 -16.31 9.98 8.53
N LEU A 159 -16.24 10.41 9.80
CA LEU A 159 -15.94 9.48 10.90
C LEU A 159 -17.07 8.45 11.05
N GLN A 160 -16.75 7.19 10.83
CA GLN A 160 -17.64 6.06 11.04
C GLN A 160 -17.32 5.41 12.40
N ASP A 161 -18.34 5.21 13.24
CA ASP A 161 -18.17 4.49 14.51
C ASP A 161 -18.11 2.99 14.25
N MET A 162 -16.96 2.37 14.53
CA MET A 162 -16.72 0.95 14.32
C MET A 162 -17.09 0.09 15.54
N GLY A 163 -17.58 0.70 16.62
CA GLY A 163 -18.05 0.00 17.81
C GLY A 163 -16.97 -0.42 18.80
N GLY A 164 -15.70 -0.14 18.52
CA GLY A 164 -14.61 -0.41 19.45
C GLY A 164 -14.55 0.57 20.62
N PRO A 165 -13.70 0.34 21.63
CA PRO A 165 -13.57 1.19 22.81
C PRO A 165 -12.88 2.53 22.45
N ALA A 166 -13.32 3.62 23.06
CA ALA A 166 -12.65 4.92 22.96
C ALA A 166 -11.34 4.94 23.78
N GLU A 167 -11.37 4.36 24.97
CA GLU A 167 -10.20 4.20 25.84
C GLU A 167 -9.53 2.85 25.58
N GLY A 168 -8.25 2.87 25.25
CA GLY A 168 -7.48 1.68 24.87
C GLY A 168 -7.81 1.12 23.47
N GLY A 169 -8.62 1.83 22.68
CA GLY A 169 -8.89 1.52 21.28
C GLY A 169 -8.09 2.38 20.32
N PHE A 170 -8.43 2.26 19.04
CA PHE A 170 -7.73 2.93 17.94
C PHE A 170 -8.69 3.64 17.01
N SER A 171 -8.19 4.65 16.30
CA SER A 171 -8.86 5.21 15.14
C SER A 171 -7.98 4.99 13.91
N VAL A 172 -8.61 4.69 12.77
CA VAL A 172 -7.93 4.30 11.54
C VAL A 172 -8.37 5.18 10.39
N ALA A 173 -7.39 5.68 9.64
CA ALA A 173 -7.64 6.37 8.39
C ALA A 173 -6.95 5.62 7.25
N PHE A 174 -7.61 5.50 6.10
CA PHE A 174 -7.08 4.71 4.99
C PHE A 174 -7.51 5.23 3.61
N ASP A 175 -6.65 5.00 2.62
CA ASP A 175 -6.97 4.98 1.21
C ASP A 175 -7.21 3.52 0.81
N PRO A 176 -8.42 3.17 0.38
CA PRO A 176 -8.74 1.77 0.09
C PRO A 176 -8.03 1.22 -1.14
N LEU A 177 -7.78 2.05 -2.16
CA LEU A 177 -7.12 1.62 -3.38
C LEU A 177 -6.37 2.76 -4.08
N ASP A 178 -5.19 3.12 -3.53
CA ASP A 178 -4.27 4.04 -4.18
C ASP A 178 -3.90 3.55 -5.59
N GLY A 179 -4.01 4.46 -6.55
CA GLY A 179 -3.75 4.17 -7.96
C GLY A 179 -4.94 3.55 -8.70
N SER A 180 -6.18 3.73 -8.24
CA SER A 180 -7.38 3.23 -8.91
C SER A 180 -7.48 3.66 -10.38
N SER A 181 -6.99 4.85 -10.72
CA SER A 181 -6.94 5.37 -12.10
C SER A 181 -6.01 4.60 -13.05
N ILE A 182 -5.16 3.71 -12.54
CA ILE A 182 -4.21 2.91 -13.34
C ILE A 182 -4.44 1.40 -13.19
N VAL A 183 -5.47 0.97 -12.46
CA VAL A 183 -5.77 -0.46 -12.25
C VAL A 183 -6.17 -1.17 -13.54
N ASP A 184 -6.91 -0.50 -14.41
CA ASP A 184 -7.36 -0.99 -15.71
C ASP A 184 -6.20 -1.17 -16.70
N THR A 185 -5.10 -0.46 -16.51
CA THR A 185 -3.86 -0.59 -17.28
C THR A 185 -2.92 -1.67 -16.73
N ASN A 186 -3.38 -2.41 -15.70
CA ASN A 186 -2.66 -3.51 -15.06
C ASN A 186 -1.35 -3.10 -14.36
N PHE A 187 -1.26 -1.84 -13.90
CA PHE A 187 -0.21 -1.40 -13.00
C PHE A 187 -0.47 -1.88 -11.56
N THR A 188 0.61 -1.90 -10.77
CA THR A 188 0.50 -2.16 -9.34
C THR A 188 -0.28 -1.05 -8.66
N VAL A 189 -1.25 -1.42 -7.84
CA VAL A 189 -2.05 -0.55 -6.99
C VAL A 189 -1.96 -1.02 -5.54
N GLY A 190 -2.53 -0.29 -4.59
CA GLY A 190 -2.45 -0.73 -3.19
C GLY A 190 -3.39 -0.02 -2.25
N THR A 191 -3.40 -0.48 -1.01
CA THR A 191 -4.12 0.12 0.12
C THR A 191 -3.12 0.81 1.03
N ILE A 192 -3.46 1.97 1.57
CA ILE A 192 -2.65 2.69 2.58
C ILE A 192 -3.49 2.85 3.83
N PHE A 193 -2.92 2.63 5.03
CA PHE A 193 -3.61 2.98 6.26
C PHE A 193 -2.67 3.38 7.39
N GLY A 194 -3.17 4.26 8.28
CA GLY A 194 -2.53 4.65 9.52
C GLY A 194 -3.44 4.38 10.71
N VAL A 195 -2.83 4.09 11.86
CA VAL A 195 -3.51 3.73 13.11
C VAL A 195 -3.09 4.72 14.20
N TRP A 196 -4.05 5.45 14.73
CA TRP A 196 -3.87 6.38 15.86
C TRP A 196 -4.47 5.81 17.13
N PRO A 197 -3.91 6.09 18.30
CA PRO A 197 -4.50 5.65 19.56
C PRO A 197 -5.75 6.48 19.88
N GLY A 198 -6.73 5.86 20.51
CA GLY A 198 -7.95 6.53 20.99
C GLY A 198 -8.96 6.82 19.89
N ASP A 199 -9.67 7.95 20.02
CA ASP A 199 -10.88 8.28 19.28
C ASP A 199 -10.76 9.51 18.37
N LYS A 200 -9.53 9.92 18.00
CA LYS A 200 -9.30 11.15 17.21
C LYS A 200 -8.47 10.90 15.98
N LEU A 201 -8.88 11.55 14.88
CA LEU A 201 -8.14 11.63 13.63
C LEU A 201 -7.88 13.10 13.20
N THR A 202 -8.38 14.06 13.96
CA THR A 202 -8.07 15.49 13.80
C THR A 202 -7.51 16.07 15.10
N GLY A 203 -6.69 17.12 14.99
CA GLY A 203 -5.93 17.66 16.12
C GLY A 203 -4.75 16.78 16.53
N VAL A 204 -4.45 15.74 15.75
CA VAL A 204 -3.32 14.82 15.90
C VAL A 204 -2.30 15.02 14.80
N THR A 205 -1.14 14.40 14.92
CA THR A 205 -0.08 14.43 13.91
C THR A 205 0.20 13.02 13.35
N GLY A 206 0.98 12.94 12.27
CA GLY A 206 1.46 11.66 11.78
C GLY A 206 2.39 10.93 12.77
N ARG A 207 3.04 11.65 13.72
CA ARG A 207 3.88 11.04 14.75
C ARG A 207 3.10 10.34 15.86
N ASP A 208 1.83 10.67 16.02
CA ASP A 208 0.97 10.04 17.01
C ASP A 208 0.55 8.62 16.60
N GLN A 209 0.78 8.24 15.34
CA GLN A 209 0.48 6.89 14.86
C GLN A 209 1.20 5.82 15.69
N VAL A 210 0.50 4.75 16.03
CA VAL A 210 1.04 3.56 16.69
C VAL A 210 1.44 2.49 15.67
N ALA A 211 0.85 2.53 14.49
CA ALA A 211 1.20 1.71 13.34
C ALA A 211 0.82 2.42 12.04
N ALA A 212 1.52 2.07 10.97
CA ALA A 212 1.10 2.37 9.61
C ALA A 212 1.44 1.20 8.70
N ALA A 213 0.72 1.11 7.58
CA ALA A 213 0.98 0.05 6.63
C ALA A 213 0.47 0.36 5.23
N MET A 214 0.94 -0.44 4.27
CA MET A 214 0.42 -0.50 2.92
C MET A 214 0.31 -1.94 2.43
N GLY A 215 -0.77 -2.24 1.73
CA GLY A 215 -0.93 -3.45 0.93
C GLY A 215 -0.53 -3.17 -0.52
N ILE A 216 0.29 -4.01 -1.13
CA ILE A 216 0.74 -3.84 -2.51
C ILE A 216 0.17 -4.97 -3.36
N PHE A 217 -0.60 -4.62 -4.39
CA PHE A 217 -1.28 -5.56 -5.29
C PHE A 217 -0.66 -5.46 -6.68
N GLY A 218 0.38 -6.24 -6.89
CA GLY A 218 1.16 -6.28 -8.12
C GLY A 218 1.52 -7.72 -8.50
N PRO A 219 2.65 -7.94 -9.20
CA PRO A 219 3.16 -9.29 -9.51
C PRO A 219 3.34 -10.15 -8.26
N ARG A 220 3.61 -9.53 -7.12
CA ARG A 220 3.57 -10.11 -5.78
C ARG A 220 2.57 -9.32 -4.95
N THR A 221 1.85 -10.01 -4.08
CA THR A 221 1.03 -9.34 -3.06
C THR A 221 1.84 -9.28 -1.79
N THR A 222 2.10 -8.05 -1.30
CA THR A 222 2.87 -7.84 -0.06
C THR A 222 2.13 -6.92 0.90
N TYR A 223 2.38 -7.11 2.18
CA TYR A 223 1.90 -6.28 3.28
C TYR A 223 3.14 -5.68 3.95
N VAL A 224 3.32 -4.38 3.82
CA VAL A 224 4.45 -3.63 4.39
C VAL A 224 3.93 -2.82 5.56
N LEU A 225 4.50 -3.01 6.73
CA LEU A 225 4.04 -2.37 7.97
C LEU A 225 5.19 -1.87 8.84
N ALA A 226 4.89 -0.90 9.69
CA ALA A 226 5.76 -0.44 10.77
C ALA A 226 4.94 -0.21 12.04
N LEU A 227 5.55 -0.50 13.20
CA LEU A 227 4.99 -0.27 14.52
C LEU A 227 5.82 0.80 15.24
N LYS A 228 5.18 1.62 16.06
CA LYS A 228 5.83 2.76 16.76
C LYS A 228 7.07 2.32 17.55
N ASP A 229 6.94 1.27 18.32
CA ASP A 229 7.97 0.83 19.27
C ASP A 229 8.91 -0.24 18.70
N VAL A 230 8.71 -0.63 17.42
CA VAL A 230 9.57 -1.58 16.72
C VAL A 230 10.40 -0.84 15.68
N PRO A 231 11.75 -0.96 15.69
CA PRO A 231 12.57 -0.32 14.66
C PRO A 231 12.36 -0.97 13.30
N GLY A 232 12.45 -0.17 12.25
CA GLY A 232 12.37 -0.66 10.86
C GLY A 232 10.96 -0.71 10.29
N THR A 233 10.93 -1.06 9.02
CA THR A 233 9.71 -1.36 8.24
C THR A 233 9.82 -2.79 7.74
N HIS A 234 8.74 -3.54 7.85
CA HIS A 234 8.70 -5.00 7.72
C HIS A 234 7.80 -5.40 6.55
N GLU A 235 8.31 -6.22 5.62
CA GLU A 235 7.59 -6.72 4.45
C GLU A 235 7.15 -8.17 4.67
N PHE A 236 5.86 -8.44 4.44
CA PHE A 236 5.25 -9.77 4.44
C PHE A 236 4.77 -10.12 3.04
N LEU A 237 5.12 -11.31 2.57
CA LEU A 237 4.66 -11.85 1.30
C LEU A 237 3.42 -12.73 1.53
N LEU A 238 2.40 -12.54 0.71
CA LEU A 238 1.27 -13.45 0.66
C LEU A 238 1.67 -14.72 -0.09
N LEU A 239 1.65 -15.86 0.60
CA LEU A 239 1.91 -17.16 0.04
C LEU A 239 0.65 -17.76 -0.61
N ASP A 240 0.82 -18.75 -1.48
CA ASP A 240 -0.28 -19.42 -2.21
C ASP A 240 -1.30 -20.07 -1.26
N GLU A 241 -0.86 -20.55 -0.09
CA GLU A 241 -1.74 -21.06 0.97
C GLU A 241 -2.49 -19.97 1.75
N GLY A 242 -2.34 -18.70 1.37
CA GLY A 242 -3.05 -17.57 1.95
C GLY A 242 -2.46 -17.02 3.26
N LYS A 243 -1.23 -17.40 3.60
CA LYS A 243 -0.51 -16.91 4.80
C LYS A 243 0.43 -15.78 4.46
N TRP A 244 0.53 -14.83 5.38
CA TRP A 244 1.53 -13.77 5.34
C TRP A 244 2.83 -14.27 5.98
N GLN A 245 3.93 -14.22 5.22
CA GLN A 245 5.26 -14.61 5.69
C GLN A 245 6.20 -13.41 5.68
N HIS A 246 6.87 -13.16 6.80
CA HIS A 246 7.90 -12.13 6.94
C HIS A 246 9.09 -12.43 6.02
N VAL A 247 9.39 -11.52 5.10
CA VAL A 247 10.41 -11.75 4.06
C VAL A 247 11.52 -10.71 4.04
N LYS A 248 11.29 -9.52 4.59
CA LYS A 248 12.30 -8.46 4.59
C LYS A 248 12.06 -7.44 5.71
N ASP A 249 13.18 -6.91 6.22
CA ASP A 249 13.24 -5.72 7.06
C ASP A 249 14.01 -4.62 6.34
N THR A 250 13.62 -3.36 6.55
CA THR A 250 14.35 -2.18 6.09
C THR A 250 14.55 -1.23 7.25
N TYR A 251 15.82 -0.89 7.53
CA TYR A 251 16.23 -0.03 8.65
C TYR A 251 16.93 1.25 8.19
N GLU A 252 17.32 1.33 6.93
CA GLU A 252 18.05 2.47 6.38
C GLU A 252 17.64 2.70 4.92
N ILE A 253 17.45 3.96 4.55
CA ILE A 253 17.33 4.42 3.16
C ILE A 253 18.57 5.28 2.87
N GLY A 254 19.52 4.66 2.18
CA GLY A 254 20.80 5.25 1.84
C GLY A 254 20.79 6.02 0.53
N GLU A 255 22.00 6.40 0.08
CA GLU A 255 22.17 7.13 -1.16
C GLU A 255 21.93 6.22 -2.40
N GLY A 256 21.38 6.81 -3.45
CA GLY A 256 21.24 6.15 -4.74
C GLY A 256 20.46 6.97 -5.77
N LYS A 257 20.92 6.90 -6.99
CA LYS A 257 20.40 7.71 -8.12
C LYS A 257 19.12 7.11 -8.70
N MET A 258 18.01 7.26 -7.95
CA MET A 258 16.66 6.85 -8.38
C MET A 258 15.67 7.94 -7.94
N PHE A 259 14.77 8.37 -8.85
CA PHE A 259 13.77 9.38 -8.55
C PHE A 259 12.40 9.02 -9.13
N SER A 260 11.36 9.37 -8.37
CA SER A 260 9.95 9.14 -8.67
C SER A 260 9.20 10.47 -8.57
N PRO A 261 9.13 11.26 -9.65
CA PRO A 261 8.61 12.63 -9.64
C PRO A 261 7.11 12.65 -9.93
N GLY A 262 6.30 12.82 -8.90
CA GLY A 262 4.87 13.11 -9.02
C GLY A 262 4.62 14.57 -9.39
N ASN A 263 3.42 14.83 -9.92
CA ASN A 263 2.94 16.17 -10.29
C ASN A 263 3.92 16.99 -11.15
N LEU A 264 4.54 16.38 -12.17
CA LEU A 264 5.48 17.07 -13.06
C LEU A 264 4.89 18.34 -13.71
N ARG A 265 3.57 18.46 -13.82
CA ARG A 265 2.90 19.67 -14.32
C ARG A 265 3.27 20.91 -13.51
N ALA A 266 3.62 20.72 -12.23
CA ALA A 266 4.04 21.81 -11.36
C ALA A 266 5.37 22.47 -11.81
N THR A 267 6.19 21.82 -12.62
CA THR A 267 7.43 22.42 -13.16
C THR A 267 7.15 23.60 -14.10
N PHE A 268 5.92 23.69 -14.64
CA PHE A 268 5.54 24.76 -15.57
C PHE A 268 5.61 26.15 -14.91
N ASP A 269 5.20 26.26 -13.67
CA ASP A 269 5.12 27.55 -12.93
C ASP A 269 5.75 27.48 -11.51
N ASN A 270 6.53 26.44 -11.25
CA ASN A 270 7.43 26.33 -10.10
C ASN A 270 8.87 26.09 -10.60
N PRO A 271 9.64 27.18 -10.83
CA PRO A 271 10.98 27.09 -11.40
C PRO A 271 11.96 26.32 -10.50
N GLU A 272 11.75 26.32 -9.18
CA GLU A 272 12.62 25.56 -8.27
C GLU A 272 12.37 24.05 -8.39
N TYR A 273 11.14 23.64 -8.63
CA TYR A 273 10.84 22.23 -8.91
C TYR A 273 11.38 21.82 -10.28
N ASP A 274 11.26 22.67 -11.31
CA ASP A 274 11.89 22.43 -12.61
C ASP A 274 13.41 22.26 -12.47
N LYS A 275 14.07 23.13 -11.71
CA LYS A 275 15.50 23.03 -11.42
C LYS A 275 15.86 21.69 -10.76
N LEU A 276 15.06 21.22 -9.79
CA LEU A 276 15.28 19.95 -9.12
C LEU A 276 15.15 18.76 -10.09
N ILE A 277 14.12 18.75 -10.93
CA ILE A 277 13.91 17.70 -11.94
C ILE A 277 15.06 17.68 -12.94
N ASN A 278 15.48 18.85 -13.45
CA ASN A 278 16.61 18.97 -14.35
C ASN A 278 17.92 18.49 -13.73
N TYR A 279 18.12 18.71 -12.43
CA TYR A 279 19.25 18.14 -11.70
C TYR A 279 19.24 16.61 -11.76
N TYR A 280 18.11 15.94 -11.45
CA TYR A 280 18.04 14.48 -11.51
C TYR A 280 18.33 13.92 -12.89
N VAL A 281 17.82 14.58 -13.95
CA VAL A 281 18.08 14.18 -15.35
C VAL A 281 19.57 14.32 -15.70
N ARG A 282 20.21 15.46 -15.38
CA ARG A 282 21.62 15.72 -15.66
C ARG A 282 22.55 14.79 -14.89
N GLU A 283 22.21 14.51 -13.62
CA GLU A 283 22.97 13.60 -12.76
C GLU A 283 22.71 12.12 -13.06
N LYS A 284 21.94 11.81 -14.13
CA LYS A 284 21.67 10.45 -14.62
C LYS A 284 20.95 9.57 -13.58
N TYR A 285 19.99 10.14 -12.87
CA TYR A 285 19.10 9.37 -12.00
C TYR A 285 18.20 8.47 -12.84
N THR A 286 17.93 7.27 -12.33
CA THR A 286 16.95 6.37 -12.96
C THR A 286 15.54 6.84 -12.62
N LEU A 287 14.77 7.18 -13.63
CA LEU A 287 13.34 7.47 -13.48
C LEU A 287 12.55 6.19 -13.14
N ARG A 288 11.77 6.25 -12.07
CA ARG A 288 10.84 5.20 -11.64
C ARG A 288 9.56 5.86 -11.15
N TYR A 289 8.53 5.89 -11.98
CA TYR A 289 7.25 6.50 -11.66
C TYR A 289 6.11 5.73 -12.33
N THR A 290 5.18 5.24 -11.53
CA THR A 290 4.02 4.46 -12.01
C THR A 290 2.75 5.28 -12.02
N GLY A 291 2.62 6.27 -11.13
CA GLY A 291 1.44 7.10 -10.95
C GLY A 291 0.62 6.76 -9.69
N GLY A 292 0.90 5.63 -9.03
CA GLY A 292 0.36 5.28 -7.71
C GLY A 292 1.41 5.51 -6.62
N MET A 293 1.01 6.05 -5.46
CA MET A 293 1.96 6.29 -4.37
C MET A 293 2.49 4.99 -3.77
N VAL A 294 1.64 3.98 -3.62
CA VAL A 294 2.05 2.69 -3.01
C VAL A 294 3.22 2.07 -3.73
N PRO A 295 3.19 1.79 -5.05
CA PRO A 295 4.35 1.21 -5.74
C PRO A 295 5.54 2.16 -5.78
N ASP A 296 5.32 3.47 -5.93
CA ASP A 296 6.39 4.46 -6.07
C ASP A 296 7.13 4.71 -4.76
N VAL A 297 6.45 4.65 -3.60
CA VAL A 297 7.07 4.72 -2.27
C VAL A 297 7.67 3.37 -1.86
N ASN A 298 6.96 2.26 -2.11
CA ASN A 298 7.46 0.94 -1.77
C ASN A 298 8.82 0.63 -2.39
N GLN A 299 9.05 1.04 -3.65
CA GLN A 299 10.35 0.80 -4.28
C GLN A 299 11.51 1.50 -3.55
N ILE A 300 11.28 2.67 -2.90
CA ILE A 300 12.30 3.37 -2.11
C ILE A 300 12.64 2.54 -0.88
N ILE A 301 11.64 2.00 -0.18
CA ILE A 301 11.82 1.13 0.98
C ILE A 301 12.55 -0.16 0.58
N VAL A 302 12.06 -0.87 -0.45
CA VAL A 302 12.62 -2.16 -0.86
C VAL A 302 14.02 -2.03 -1.48
N LYS A 303 14.28 -0.93 -2.22
CA LYS A 303 15.60 -0.65 -2.81
C LYS A 303 16.53 0.11 -1.89
N GLU A 304 16.02 0.58 -0.75
CA GLU A 304 16.80 1.28 0.29
C GLU A 304 17.53 2.52 -0.27
N LYS A 305 16.90 3.23 -1.21
CA LYS A 305 17.48 4.41 -1.87
C LYS A 305 16.48 5.19 -2.71
N GLY A 306 16.84 6.43 -3.04
CA GLY A 306 16.10 7.26 -3.98
C GLY A 306 15.22 8.30 -3.31
N ILE A 307 14.38 8.92 -4.14
CA ILE A 307 13.45 9.95 -3.71
C ILE A 307 12.13 9.86 -4.48
N PHE A 308 11.03 10.01 -3.78
CA PHE A 308 9.70 10.34 -4.32
C PHE A 308 9.40 11.81 -4.04
N THR A 309 8.81 12.52 -4.99
CA THR A 309 8.35 13.90 -4.81
C THR A 309 6.95 14.07 -5.38
N ASN A 310 6.14 14.93 -4.74
CA ASN A 310 4.87 15.42 -5.30
C ASN A 310 4.71 16.87 -4.85
N VAL A 311 5.09 17.80 -5.72
CA VAL A 311 5.24 19.23 -5.42
C VAL A 311 4.04 20.01 -5.91
N THR A 312 3.63 21.01 -5.15
CA THR A 312 2.53 21.93 -5.50
C THR A 312 3.05 23.12 -6.30
N SER A 313 2.21 23.64 -7.18
CA SER A 313 2.42 24.94 -7.83
C SER A 313 1.12 25.74 -7.91
N PRO A 314 1.15 27.02 -8.31
CA PRO A 314 -0.05 27.81 -8.52
C PRO A 314 -1.06 27.17 -9.47
N SER A 315 -0.63 26.62 -10.60
CA SER A 315 -1.49 26.01 -11.61
C SER A 315 -1.73 24.50 -11.42
N ALA A 316 -0.88 23.82 -10.65
CA ALA A 316 -0.94 22.38 -10.43
C ALA A 316 -0.79 22.07 -8.93
N LYS A 317 -1.89 22.13 -8.20
CA LYS A 317 -1.90 21.83 -6.76
C LYS A 317 -1.61 20.36 -6.48
N ALA A 318 -0.84 20.09 -5.41
CA ALA A 318 -0.72 18.75 -4.87
C ALA A 318 -2.08 18.28 -4.34
N LYS A 319 -2.45 17.04 -4.72
CA LYS A 319 -3.78 16.47 -4.39
C LYS A 319 -3.73 15.47 -3.26
N LEU A 320 -2.53 15.05 -2.84
CA LEU A 320 -2.32 14.00 -1.84
C LEU A 320 -2.85 14.42 -0.47
N ARG A 321 -3.62 13.55 0.14
CA ARG A 321 -4.25 13.79 1.43
C ARG A 321 -3.35 13.43 2.59
N LEU A 322 -3.19 14.37 3.53
CA LEU A 322 -2.29 14.19 4.68
C LEU A 322 -2.67 12.97 5.52
N LEU A 323 -3.96 12.82 5.83
CA LEU A 323 -4.45 11.80 6.75
C LEU A 323 -4.43 10.40 6.14
N PHE A 324 -4.92 10.24 4.90
CA PHE A 324 -5.16 8.93 4.29
C PHE A 324 -3.93 8.33 3.63
N GLU A 325 -3.03 9.18 3.11
CA GLU A 325 -1.90 8.77 2.27
C GLU A 325 -0.56 9.22 2.86
N VAL A 326 -0.39 10.55 3.05
CA VAL A 326 0.94 11.14 3.27
C VAL A 326 1.50 10.81 4.66
N ALA A 327 0.69 10.89 5.71
CA ALA A 327 1.16 10.58 7.06
C ALA A 327 1.45 9.09 7.26
N PRO A 328 0.62 8.14 6.81
CA PRO A 328 0.94 6.71 6.90
C PRO A 328 2.20 6.32 6.12
N LEU A 329 2.35 6.78 4.88
CA LEU A 329 3.55 6.50 4.08
C LEU A 329 4.79 7.19 4.65
N GLY A 330 4.65 8.41 5.17
CA GLY A 330 5.72 9.12 5.88
C GLY A 330 6.20 8.34 7.10
N PHE A 331 5.27 7.72 7.86
CA PHE A 331 5.61 6.87 8.99
C PHE A 331 6.42 5.64 8.54
N LEU A 332 6.00 4.95 7.47
CA LEU A 332 6.74 3.81 6.90
C LEU A 332 8.15 4.21 6.46
N ILE A 333 8.30 5.34 5.76
CA ILE A 333 9.60 5.84 5.28
C ILE A 333 10.53 6.19 6.43
N GLU A 334 10.04 6.92 7.44
CA GLU A 334 10.90 7.32 8.57
C GLU A 334 11.26 6.13 9.46
N LYS A 335 10.36 5.17 9.61
CA LYS A 335 10.65 3.89 10.29
C LYS A 335 11.66 3.04 9.52
N ALA A 336 11.68 3.11 8.19
CA ALA A 336 12.69 2.49 7.34
C ALA A 336 14.05 3.20 7.36
N GLY A 337 14.22 4.25 8.19
CA GLY A 337 15.45 5.03 8.28
C GLY A 337 15.62 6.11 7.21
N GLY A 338 14.56 6.39 6.45
CA GLY A 338 14.49 7.52 5.54
C GLY A 338 13.97 8.80 6.20
N TYR A 339 13.64 9.78 5.37
CA TYR A 339 13.15 11.09 5.79
C TYR A 339 11.94 11.50 4.94
N SER A 340 11.05 12.25 5.55
CA SER A 340 9.91 12.89 4.87
C SER A 340 10.00 14.41 4.96
N SER A 341 9.41 15.12 4.01
CA SER A 341 9.37 16.59 4.04
C SER A 341 8.18 17.13 3.25
N ASP A 342 7.57 18.23 3.74
CA ASP A 342 6.67 19.06 2.95
C ASP A 342 7.40 20.28 2.34
N GLY A 343 8.73 20.32 2.51
CA GLY A 343 9.61 21.41 2.13
C GLY A 343 10.15 22.22 3.31
N GLN A 344 9.45 22.22 4.46
CA GLN A 344 9.82 22.98 5.65
C GLN A 344 9.93 22.11 6.91
N GLN A 345 9.13 21.06 6.99
CA GLN A 345 9.10 20.13 8.13
C GLN A 345 8.85 18.70 7.66
N SER A 346 9.06 17.73 8.57
CA SER A 346 8.58 16.38 8.34
C SER A 346 7.06 16.39 8.17
N VAL A 347 6.55 15.62 7.23
CA VAL A 347 5.09 15.49 7.06
C VAL A 347 4.43 14.89 8.31
N LEU A 348 5.20 14.16 9.12
CA LEU A 348 4.71 13.59 10.38
C LEU A 348 4.51 14.64 11.49
N ASP A 349 5.15 15.81 11.39
CA ASP A 349 5.02 16.90 12.37
C ASP A 349 3.82 17.82 12.05
N LYS A 350 3.19 17.61 10.89
CA LYS A 350 2.00 18.40 10.52
C LYS A 350 0.79 17.99 11.34
N VAL A 351 0.11 18.98 11.91
CA VAL A 351 -1.19 18.75 12.56
C VAL A 351 -2.26 18.54 11.50
N ILE A 352 -3.01 17.47 11.63
CA ILE A 352 -4.17 17.17 10.80
C ILE A 352 -5.34 17.99 11.35
N THR A 353 -5.72 19.05 10.66
CA THR A 353 -6.79 19.96 11.11
C THR A 353 -8.15 19.53 10.56
N ASN A 354 -8.17 19.06 9.31
CA ASN A 354 -9.36 18.54 8.66
C ASN A 354 -9.06 17.19 8.00
N LEU A 355 -10.08 16.36 7.82
CA LEU A 355 -9.94 15.06 7.16
C LEU A 355 -9.45 15.18 5.71
N ASP A 356 -9.74 16.30 5.03
CA ASP A 356 -9.35 16.59 3.63
C ASP A 356 -8.06 17.43 3.52
N ASP A 357 -7.28 17.59 4.56
CA ASP A 357 -6.02 18.34 4.49
C ASP A 357 -5.10 17.73 3.43
N ARG A 358 -4.65 18.57 2.48
CA ARG A 358 -3.76 18.18 1.39
C ARG A 358 -2.38 18.79 1.55
N THR A 359 -1.35 18.10 1.08
CA THR A 359 0.02 18.57 1.21
C THR A 359 0.89 18.09 0.05
N GLN A 360 1.90 18.90 -0.27
CA GLN A 360 3.04 18.39 -1.03
C GLN A 360 3.92 17.52 -0.16
N VAL A 361 4.74 16.68 -0.78
CA VAL A 361 5.59 15.74 -0.05
C VAL A 361 6.83 15.33 -0.85
N ALA A 362 7.90 15.06 -0.09
CA ALA A 362 9.04 14.29 -0.55
C ALA A 362 9.37 13.19 0.46
N TYR A 363 9.76 12.01 -0.05
CA TYR A 363 10.24 10.87 0.75
C TYR A 363 11.54 10.35 0.18
N GLY A 364 12.56 10.15 0.99
CA GLY A 364 13.82 9.63 0.47
C GLY A 364 14.94 9.53 1.49
N SER A 365 16.16 9.38 0.98
CA SER A 365 17.36 9.44 1.82
C SER A 365 17.58 10.84 2.38
N LYS A 366 18.41 10.95 3.42
CA LYS A 366 18.70 12.21 4.09
C LYS A 366 19.17 13.29 3.10
N ASN A 367 20.15 12.98 2.27
CA ASN A 367 20.74 13.97 1.36
C ASN A 367 19.78 14.36 0.22
N GLU A 368 18.89 13.46 -0.19
CA GLU A 368 17.85 13.80 -1.17
C GLU A 368 16.80 14.72 -0.57
N ILE A 369 16.42 14.56 0.69
CA ILE A 369 15.54 15.49 1.38
C ILE A 369 16.21 16.84 1.61
N ILE A 370 17.49 16.86 1.99
CA ILE A 370 18.27 18.11 2.05
C ILE A 370 18.24 18.84 0.71
N ARG A 371 18.55 18.16 -0.39
CA ARG A 371 18.52 18.71 -1.74
C ARG A 371 17.14 19.25 -2.12
N PHE A 372 16.09 18.51 -1.79
CA PHE A 372 14.70 18.93 -2.03
C PHE A 372 14.38 20.23 -1.30
N GLU A 373 14.64 20.29 0.02
CA GLU A 373 14.38 21.46 0.85
C GLU A 373 15.23 22.68 0.43
N GLU A 374 16.54 22.48 0.20
CA GLU A 374 17.44 23.56 -0.23
C GLU A 374 17.09 24.09 -1.62
N THR A 375 16.71 23.22 -2.56
CA THR A 375 16.35 23.65 -3.92
C THR A 375 15.06 24.44 -3.92
N LEU A 376 14.01 23.99 -3.20
CA LEU A 376 12.69 24.62 -3.22
C LEU A 376 12.59 25.84 -2.28
N TYR A 377 13.34 25.86 -1.18
CA TYR A 377 13.16 26.83 -0.09
C TYR A 377 14.47 27.50 0.36
N GLY A 378 15.60 27.16 -0.23
CA GLY A 378 16.90 27.79 0.03
C GLY A 378 17.66 27.28 1.25
N SER A 379 17.04 26.47 2.10
CA SER A 379 17.67 25.88 3.29
C SER A 379 17.01 24.57 3.67
N SER A 380 17.75 23.70 4.38
CA SER A 380 17.21 22.45 4.91
C SER A 380 17.31 22.38 6.42
N ARG A 381 16.25 21.91 7.07
CA ARG A 381 16.24 21.60 8.51
C ARG A 381 17.21 20.48 8.90
N LEU A 382 17.61 19.65 7.93
CA LEU A 382 18.51 18.51 8.13
C LEU A 382 20.00 18.86 7.88
N SER A 383 20.27 20.01 7.26
CA SER A 383 21.62 20.57 7.16
C SER A 383 21.99 21.11 8.54
N GLY A 384 22.77 20.37 9.33
CA GLY A 384 23.46 20.96 10.49
C GLY A 384 24.25 22.18 10.05
N ALA A 385 24.55 23.15 10.94
CA ALA A 385 25.26 24.38 10.65
C ALA A 385 26.69 24.09 10.08
N GLY A 386 26.78 23.67 8.81
CA GLY A 386 28.01 23.30 8.12
C GLY A 386 27.71 22.96 6.66
N VAL A 387 28.08 23.86 5.77
CA VAL A 387 28.25 23.76 4.33
C VAL A 387 27.02 23.24 3.54
N PRO A 388 26.39 24.07 2.68
CA PRO A 388 25.38 23.62 1.73
C PRO A 388 25.97 22.50 0.87
N VAL A 389 25.22 21.41 0.69
CA VAL A 389 25.55 20.37 -0.30
C VAL A 389 25.36 20.99 -1.68
N GLY A 390 26.46 21.51 -2.23
CA GLY A 390 26.50 22.44 -3.33
C GLY A 390 25.63 22.06 -4.51
N ALA A 391 24.81 22.99 -4.92
CA ALA A 391 24.44 23.19 -6.30
C ALA A 391 25.70 23.67 -7.05
N THR A 392 26.61 22.78 -7.38
CA THR A 392 27.62 23.08 -8.39
C THR A 392 26.94 23.03 -9.74
N ALA A 393 27.06 24.16 -10.45
CA ALA A 393 26.49 24.54 -11.72
C ALA A 393 26.62 23.52 -12.85
#